data_5e3b6e6d674ccfb10304205c211e5d68
#
_entry.id   5e3b6e6d674ccfb10304205c211e5d68
#
_cell.length_a   1.000
_cell.length_b   1.000
_cell.length_c   1.000
_cell.angle_alpha   90.00
_cell.angle_beta   90.00
_cell.angle_gamma   90.00
#
_symmetry.space_group_name_H-M   'P 1'
#
loop_
_entity.id
_entity.type
_entity.pdbx_description
1 polymer ?
#
loop_
_entity_poly.entity_id
_entity_poly.type
_entity_poly.pdbx_seq_one_letter_code
_entity_poly.pdbx_strand_id
1 'polypeptide(L)'
;MQKKRIQNRISESRWTLPIVVSTAFIVWLIAALHTRNVVLSGGTALLSTYLMVELNNANALIRIYSRMVSCAFAVMATIPVFLFPSHQMAFVMLGFVGFYTLAFRSYQDIQSPGHTFYAFLCIGAASIEWVQVLFFLPFLWLIMRVNLLSMSLRNFVASLLGIILPYWFYTAYLAMRGDLMTFIDHFCELAVFGKPFDLTILTPNRIILLVYVLLCGLIGIIHFLDQKRSDSIRTRLFYQVFINIFLIATAFLFLQPQHYDALIGVLIVATAPLIAHFFAQTHGRITNWMFKILSVSAILITLYNLWIFLHTSF
;
A
#
# COMPACT_ATOMS: atom_id res chain seq x y z
N MET A 1 24.65 10.81 29.54
CA MET A 1 24.04 10.34 28.28
C MET A 1 22.75 9.58 28.57
N GLN A 2 21.60 10.10 28.16
CA GLN A 2 20.33 9.34 28.29
C GLN A 2 20.39 8.11 27.37
N LYS A 3 20.12 6.93 27.95
CA LYS A 3 20.12 5.65 27.20
C LYS A 3 19.01 5.71 26.15
N LYS A 4 19.36 5.66 24.85
CA LYS A 4 18.37 5.66 23.74
C LYS A 4 17.33 4.55 23.97
N ARG A 5 16.04 4.86 23.79
CA ARG A 5 14.95 3.90 23.96
C ARG A 5 14.97 2.87 22.83
N ILE A 6 14.31 1.72 23.03
CA ILE A 6 14.28 0.60 22.08
C ILE A 6 13.74 1.06 20.72
N GLN A 7 12.62 1.80 20.69
CA GLN A 7 12.04 2.38 19.48
C GLN A 7 13.09 3.14 18.66
N ASN A 8 13.81 4.09 19.29
CA ASN A 8 14.78 4.94 18.60
C ASN A 8 16.02 4.18 18.16
N ARG A 9 16.43 3.15 18.91
CA ARG A 9 17.54 2.28 18.50
C ARG A 9 17.18 1.48 17.24
N ILE A 10 15.94 0.99 17.15
CA ILE A 10 15.44 0.23 16.01
C ILE A 10 15.25 1.17 14.81
N SER A 11 14.62 2.34 14.99
CA SER A 11 14.32 3.28 13.90
C SER A 11 15.56 3.86 13.21
N GLU A 12 16.68 4.02 13.94
CA GLU A 12 17.93 4.56 13.42
C GLU A 12 18.92 3.46 12.97
N SER A 13 18.63 2.18 13.25
CA SER A 13 19.52 1.07 12.95
C SER A 13 19.54 0.72 11.46
N ARG A 14 20.72 0.51 10.90
CA ARG A 14 20.91 0.02 9.52
C ARG A 14 20.47 -1.44 9.36
N TRP A 15 20.49 -2.21 10.45
CA TRP A 15 20.15 -3.64 10.45
C TRP A 15 18.64 -3.93 10.52
N THR A 16 17.81 -2.94 10.85
CA THR A 16 16.36 -3.15 11.01
C THR A 16 15.71 -3.67 9.74
N LEU A 17 16.00 -3.06 8.59
CA LEU A 17 15.40 -3.50 7.32
C LEU A 17 15.86 -4.92 6.91
N PRO A 18 17.17 -5.28 6.91
CA PRO A 18 17.61 -6.64 6.63
C PRO A 18 16.94 -7.68 7.55
N ILE A 19 16.84 -7.42 8.86
CA ILE A 19 16.19 -8.34 9.80
C ILE A 19 14.70 -8.50 9.48
N VAL A 20 13.97 -7.39 9.26
CA VAL A 20 12.54 -7.43 8.94
C VAL A 20 12.29 -8.15 7.62
N VAL A 21 13.06 -7.85 6.57
CA VAL A 21 12.90 -8.51 5.27
C VAL A 21 13.24 -10.00 5.36
N SER A 22 14.28 -10.40 6.13
CA SER A 22 14.61 -11.81 6.32
C SER A 22 13.50 -12.56 7.07
N THR A 23 12.92 -11.97 8.12
CA THR A 23 11.79 -12.58 8.84
C THR A 23 10.53 -12.66 7.97
N ALA A 24 10.21 -11.63 7.20
CA ALA A 24 9.14 -11.64 6.23
C ALA A 24 9.36 -12.74 5.17
N PHE A 25 10.57 -12.84 4.62
CA PHE A 25 10.93 -13.86 3.64
C PHE A 25 10.74 -15.28 4.18
N ILE A 26 11.08 -15.54 5.44
CA ILE A 26 10.84 -16.85 6.08
C ILE A 26 9.34 -17.17 6.10
N VAL A 27 8.48 -16.22 6.48
CA VAL A 27 7.02 -16.41 6.47
C VAL A 27 6.50 -16.68 5.04
N TRP A 28 6.98 -15.92 4.05
CA TRP A 28 6.64 -16.13 2.64
C TRP A 28 7.12 -17.48 2.12
N LEU A 29 8.32 -17.91 2.52
CA LEU A 29 8.88 -19.21 2.15
C LEU A 29 8.02 -20.36 2.71
N ILE A 30 7.65 -20.29 4.00
CA ILE A 30 6.77 -21.29 4.63
C ILE A 30 5.44 -21.38 3.87
N ALA A 31 4.82 -20.23 3.53
CA ALA A 31 3.59 -20.19 2.76
C ALA A 31 3.78 -20.75 1.33
N ALA A 32 4.90 -20.46 0.67
CA ALA A 32 5.21 -20.93 -0.68
C ALA A 32 5.46 -22.45 -0.74
N LEU A 33 6.01 -23.04 0.32
CA LEU A 33 6.15 -24.50 0.43
C LEU A 33 4.77 -25.18 0.50
N HIS A 34 3.76 -24.48 1.00
CA HIS A 34 2.40 -24.99 1.10
C HIS A 34 1.59 -24.79 -0.20
N THR A 35 1.74 -23.63 -0.86
CA THR A 35 0.99 -23.29 -2.10
C THR A 35 1.88 -22.54 -3.09
N ARG A 36 2.03 -23.07 -4.32
CA ARG A 36 2.90 -22.46 -5.35
C ARG A 36 2.46 -21.07 -5.80
N ASN A 37 1.17 -20.75 -5.72
CA ASN A 37 0.62 -19.44 -6.13
C ASN A 37 1.15 -18.27 -5.29
N VAL A 38 1.78 -18.55 -4.14
CA VAL A 38 2.38 -17.54 -3.26
C VAL A 38 3.66 -16.92 -3.83
N VAL A 39 4.37 -17.62 -4.74
CA VAL A 39 5.69 -17.17 -5.25
C VAL A 39 5.59 -15.82 -5.96
N LEU A 40 4.58 -15.65 -6.82
CA LEU A 40 4.38 -14.40 -7.57
C LEU A 40 4.06 -13.23 -6.62
N SER A 41 3.16 -13.45 -5.67
CA SER A 41 2.79 -12.45 -4.66
C SER A 41 3.98 -12.10 -3.74
N GLY A 42 4.84 -13.07 -3.42
CA GLY A 42 6.08 -12.83 -2.68
C GLY A 42 7.07 -11.97 -3.47
N GLY A 43 7.24 -12.22 -4.75
CA GLY A 43 8.09 -11.43 -5.64
C GLY A 43 7.61 -9.98 -5.77
N THR A 44 6.29 -9.77 -5.94
CA THR A 44 5.71 -8.42 -5.98
C THR A 44 5.81 -7.69 -4.64
N ALA A 45 5.68 -8.38 -3.50
CA ALA A 45 5.87 -7.80 -2.17
C ALA A 45 7.32 -7.37 -1.93
N LEU A 46 8.31 -8.16 -2.36
CA LEU A 46 9.72 -7.79 -2.30
C LEU A 46 10.01 -6.56 -3.16
N LEU A 47 9.51 -6.53 -4.41
CA LEU A 47 9.66 -5.39 -5.30
C LEU A 47 9.00 -4.13 -4.71
N SER A 48 7.79 -4.26 -4.16
CA SER A 48 7.09 -3.16 -3.50
C SER A 48 7.86 -2.65 -2.28
N THR A 49 8.48 -3.55 -1.50
CA THR A 49 9.33 -3.18 -0.35
C THR A 49 10.56 -2.39 -0.83
N TYR A 50 11.20 -2.82 -1.91
CA TYR A 50 12.31 -2.09 -2.52
C TYR A 50 11.89 -0.69 -3.01
N LEU A 51 10.76 -0.59 -3.71
CA LEU A 51 10.22 0.70 -4.15
C LEU A 51 9.87 1.62 -2.97
N MET A 52 9.43 1.07 -1.84
CA MET A 52 9.21 1.85 -0.61
C MET A 52 10.52 2.38 0.00
N VAL A 53 11.66 1.66 -0.17
CA VAL A 53 12.99 2.20 0.20
C VAL A 53 13.32 3.40 -0.70
N GLU A 54 13.14 3.24 -2.01
CA GLU A 54 13.42 4.29 -2.99
C GLU A 54 12.51 5.51 -2.77
N LEU A 55 11.21 5.28 -2.52
CA LEU A 55 10.22 6.33 -2.22
C LEU A 55 10.66 7.18 -1.00
N ASN A 56 11.09 6.52 0.08
CA ASN A 56 11.56 7.21 1.27
C ASN A 56 12.87 7.99 1.01
N ASN A 57 13.82 7.37 0.31
CA ASN A 57 15.13 7.97 0.05
C ASN A 57 15.03 9.17 -0.90
N ALA A 58 14.26 9.03 -2.00
CA ALA A 58 14.13 10.09 -3.01
C ALA A 58 13.34 11.31 -2.49
N ASN A 59 12.44 11.11 -1.52
CA ASN A 59 11.54 12.16 -1.05
C ASN A 59 11.82 12.64 0.38
N ALA A 60 12.79 12.03 1.08
CA ALA A 60 13.12 12.34 2.47
C ALA A 60 11.84 12.39 3.36
N LEU A 61 11.00 11.34 3.26
CA LEU A 61 9.72 11.28 3.98
C LEU A 61 9.93 11.36 5.50
N ILE A 62 11.02 10.80 6.01
CA ILE A 62 11.42 10.89 7.41
C ILE A 62 12.66 11.76 7.49
N ARG A 63 12.64 12.79 8.36
CA ARG A 63 13.73 13.78 8.52
C ARG A 63 15.05 13.20 8.99
N ILE A 64 15.01 12.12 9.74
CA ILE A 64 16.20 11.41 10.22
C ILE A 64 16.50 10.22 9.31
N TYR A 65 17.75 9.77 9.28
CA TYR A 65 18.06 8.53 8.59
C TYR A 65 17.27 7.37 9.23
N SER A 66 16.30 6.88 8.51
CA SER A 66 15.46 5.77 8.97
C SER A 66 14.90 4.98 7.78
N ARG A 67 14.90 3.66 7.91
CA ARG A 67 14.26 2.75 6.95
C ARG A 67 12.89 2.27 7.41
N MET A 68 12.29 2.99 8.38
CA MET A 68 11.03 2.59 9.00
C MET A 68 9.85 2.52 8.02
N VAL A 69 9.82 3.33 6.96
CA VAL A 69 8.77 3.27 5.92
C VAL A 69 8.73 1.87 5.30
N SER A 70 9.87 1.39 4.83
CA SER A 70 9.98 0.07 4.20
C SER A 70 9.82 -1.06 5.21
N CYS A 71 10.31 -0.90 6.45
CA CYS A 71 10.12 -1.87 7.52
C CYS A 71 8.64 -2.02 7.88
N ALA A 72 7.93 -0.90 8.09
CA ALA A 72 6.51 -0.91 8.39
C ALA A 72 5.71 -1.54 7.24
N PHE A 73 6.04 -1.20 5.98
CA PHE A 73 5.41 -1.80 4.82
C PHE A 73 5.66 -3.31 4.77
N ALA A 74 6.90 -3.78 4.88
CA ALA A 74 7.24 -5.19 4.82
C ALA A 74 6.53 -6.01 5.92
N VAL A 75 6.47 -5.48 7.16
CA VAL A 75 5.72 -6.11 8.24
C VAL A 75 4.24 -6.18 7.91
N MET A 76 3.61 -5.05 7.55
CA MET A 76 2.18 -4.98 7.28
C MET A 76 1.77 -5.81 6.05
N ALA A 77 2.60 -5.88 5.02
CA ALA A 77 2.37 -6.72 3.84
C ALA A 77 2.51 -8.22 4.14
N THR A 78 3.20 -8.58 5.24
CA THR A 78 3.39 -9.98 5.65
C THR A 78 2.27 -10.47 6.56
N ILE A 79 1.55 -9.59 7.29
CA ILE A 79 0.48 -9.98 8.19
C ILE A 79 -0.63 -10.80 7.50
N PRO A 80 -1.14 -10.41 6.29
CA PRO A 80 -2.25 -11.09 5.64
C PRO A 80 -1.83 -12.39 4.92
N VAL A 81 -1.24 -13.36 5.63
CA VAL A 81 -0.75 -14.62 5.05
C VAL A 81 -1.85 -15.35 4.25
N PHE A 82 -3.09 -15.29 4.71
CA PHE A 82 -4.24 -15.91 4.02
C PHE A 82 -4.56 -15.29 2.65
N LEU A 83 -4.06 -14.08 2.36
CA LEU A 83 -4.20 -13.41 1.06
C LEU A 83 -2.99 -13.65 0.12
N PHE A 84 -1.95 -14.32 0.57
CA PHE A 84 -0.77 -14.56 -0.28
C PHE A 84 -1.08 -15.28 -1.59
N PRO A 85 -2.03 -16.24 -1.66
CA PRO A 85 -2.43 -16.83 -2.93
C PRO A 85 -3.22 -15.89 -3.84
N SER A 86 -3.78 -14.79 -3.29
CA SER A 86 -4.53 -13.78 -4.06
C SER A 86 -3.57 -12.82 -4.76
N HIS A 87 -3.67 -12.77 -6.07
CA HIS A 87 -2.84 -11.85 -6.86
C HIS A 87 -3.34 -10.41 -6.75
N GLN A 88 -4.65 -10.20 -6.53
CA GLN A 88 -5.27 -8.87 -6.47
C GLN A 88 -4.58 -7.94 -5.46
N MET A 89 -4.43 -8.38 -4.19
CA MET A 89 -3.76 -7.58 -3.17
C MET A 89 -2.33 -7.21 -3.59
N ALA A 90 -1.59 -8.19 -4.10
CA ALA A 90 -0.17 -8.04 -4.44
C ALA A 90 0.05 -7.04 -5.59
N PHE A 91 -0.73 -7.17 -6.68
CA PHE A 91 -0.62 -6.27 -7.84
C PHE A 91 -1.15 -4.87 -7.51
N VAL A 92 -2.23 -4.76 -6.74
CA VAL A 92 -2.77 -3.47 -6.30
C VAL A 92 -1.77 -2.74 -5.40
N MET A 93 -1.14 -3.43 -4.44
CA MET A 93 -0.06 -2.84 -3.63
C MET A 93 1.08 -2.33 -4.51
N LEU A 94 1.57 -3.16 -5.44
CA LEU A 94 2.65 -2.77 -6.36
C LEU A 94 2.25 -1.56 -7.21
N GLY A 95 1.01 -1.53 -7.73
CA GLY A 95 0.47 -0.43 -8.51
C GLY A 95 0.47 0.89 -7.75
N PHE A 96 -0.02 0.91 -6.51
CA PHE A 96 -0.04 2.13 -5.69
C PHE A 96 1.37 2.56 -5.24
N VAL A 97 2.25 1.63 -4.87
CA VAL A 97 3.65 1.95 -4.54
C VAL A 97 4.38 2.54 -5.76
N GLY A 98 4.19 1.93 -6.94
CA GLY A 98 4.71 2.45 -8.20
C GLY A 98 4.16 3.84 -8.53
N PHE A 99 2.85 4.03 -8.36
CA PHE A 99 2.22 5.34 -8.51
C PHE A 99 2.86 6.39 -7.62
N TYR A 100 3.02 6.14 -6.32
CA TYR A 100 3.65 7.12 -5.42
C TYR A 100 5.09 7.42 -5.80
N THR A 101 5.87 6.38 -6.12
CA THR A 101 7.28 6.52 -6.47
C THR A 101 7.48 7.44 -7.69
N LEU A 102 6.59 7.34 -8.66
CA LEU A 102 6.66 8.09 -9.92
C LEU A 102 5.93 9.45 -9.83
N ALA A 103 4.75 9.48 -9.23
CA ALA A 103 3.96 10.71 -9.09
C ALA A 103 4.66 11.75 -8.19
N PHE A 104 5.36 11.34 -7.13
CA PHE A 104 6.08 12.27 -6.28
C PHE A 104 7.27 12.94 -6.96
N ARG A 105 7.78 12.34 -8.07
CA ARG A 105 8.82 12.97 -8.91
C ARG A 105 8.27 14.13 -9.74
N SER A 106 6.95 14.20 -9.97
CA SER A 106 6.30 15.32 -10.67
C SER A 106 5.92 16.48 -9.75
N TYR A 107 6.33 16.46 -8.48
CA TYR A 107 5.97 17.51 -7.52
C TYR A 107 6.35 18.91 -8.00
N GLN A 108 5.36 19.82 -8.09
CA GLN A 108 5.48 21.19 -8.61
C GLN A 108 5.97 21.29 -10.07
N ASP A 109 5.90 20.20 -10.83
CA ASP A 109 6.29 20.20 -12.24
C ASP A 109 5.07 19.94 -13.13
N ILE A 110 4.51 21.01 -13.70
CA ILE A 110 3.37 20.94 -14.64
C ILE A 110 3.79 20.46 -16.04
N GLN A 111 5.08 20.32 -16.31
CA GLN A 111 5.65 19.88 -17.58
C GLN A 111 6.28 18.49 -17.49
N SER A 112 5.76 17.61 -16.65
CA SER A 112 6.26 16.25 -16.43
C SER A 112 5.30 15.15 -16.95
N PRO A 113 4.93 15.13 -18.24
CA PRO A 113 4.00 14.11 -18.75
C PRO A 113 4.56 12.70 -18.64
N GLY A 114 5.89 12.51 -18.73
CA GLY A 114 6.53 11.21 -18.60
C GLY A 114 6.33 10.58 -17.22
N HIS A 115 6.59 11.32 -16.13
CA HIS A 115 6.37 10.82 -14.78
C HIS A 115 4.90 10.53 -14.52
N THR A 116 4.01 11.39 -14.99
CA THR A 116 2.56 11.20 -14.89
C THR A 116 2.11 9.96 -15.67
N PHE A 117 2.58 9.78 -16.90
CA PHE A 117 2.28 8.62 -17.73
C PHE A 117 2.66 7.32 -17.01
N TYR A 118 3.91 7.20 -16.55
CA TYR A 118 4.36 5.99 -15.86
C TYR A 118 3.68 5.78 -14.51
N ALA A 119 3.32 6.83 -13.78
CA ALA A 119 2.56 6.70 -12.54
C ALA A 119 1.18 6.08 -12.78
N PHE A 120 0.46 6.58 -13.79
CA PHE A 120 -0.85 6.05 -14.15
C PHE A 120 -0.78 4.72 -14.91
N LEU A 121 0.33 4.40 -15.56
CA LEU A 121 0.61 3.07 -16.10
C LEU A 121 0.59 2.00 -14.98
N CYS A 122 1.18 2.30 -13.82
CA CYS A 122 1.14 1.40 -12.66
C CYS A 122 -0.30 1.16 -12.17
N ILE A 123 -1.14 2.20 -12.15
CA ILE A 123 -2.56 2.08 -11.81
C ILE A 123 -3.33 1.30 -12.88
N GLY A 124 -3.07 1.58 -14.17
CA GLY A 124 -3.65 0.84 -15.28
C GLY A 124 -3.27 -0.65 -15.28
N ALA A 125 -2.02 -0.98 -14.94
CA ALA A 125 -1.59 -2.38 -14.79
C ALA A 125 -2.29 -3.06 -13.59
N ALA A 126 -2.45 -2.38 -12.47
CA ALA A 126 -3.18 -2.90 -11.32
C ALA A 126 -4.67 -3.10 -11.61
N SER A 127 -5.27 -2.28 -12.50
CA SER A 127 -6.68 -2.38 -12.86
C SER A 127 -6.99 -3.58 -13.76
N ILE A 128 -6.01 -4.20 -14.39
CA ILE A 128 -6.20 -5.48 -15.11
C ILE A 128 -6.55 -6.60 -14.11
N GLU A 129 -5.94 -6.59 -12.93
CA GLU A 129 -6.21 -7.60 -11.90
C GLU A 129 -7.44 -7.24 -11.04
N TRP A 130 -7.70 -5.95 -10.85
CA TRP A 130 -8.84 -5.45 -10.10
C TRP A 130 -9.35 -4.14 -10.69
N VAL A 131 -10.37 -4.24 -11.54
CA VAL A 131 -10.87 -3.11 -12.34
C VAL A 131 -11.40 -1.94 -11.50
N GLN A 132 -11.89 -2.21 -10.29
CA GLN A 132 -12.42 -1.18 -9.38
C GLN A 132 -11.35 -0.19 -8.89
N VAL A 133 -10.04 -0.43 -9.16
CA VAL A 133 -8.98 0.59 -8.99
C VAL A 133 -9.34 1.87 -9.76
N LEU A 134 -10.06 1.75 -10.88
CA LEU A 134 -10.46 2.90 -11.69
C LEU A 134 -11.33 3.90 -10.91
N PHE A 135 -12.04 3.47 -9.86
CA PHE A 135 -12.78 4.40 -8.98
C PHE A 135 -11.86 5.35 -8.19
N PHE A 136 -10.59 5.04 -8.05
CA PHE A 136 -9.62 5.94 -7.43
C PHE A 136 -9.17 7.07 -8.38
N LEU A 137 -9.37 6.97 -9.70
CA LEU A 137 -8.84 7.93 -10.69
C LEU A 137 -9.25 9.39 -10.43
N PRO A 138 -10.53 9.73 -10.17
CA PRO A 138 -10.93 11.10 -9.88
C PRO A 138 -10.16 11.67 -8.67
N PHE A 139 -9.94 10.86 -7.64
CA PHE A 139 -9.21 11.25 -6.45
C PHE A 139 -7.71 11.38 -6.72
N LEU A 140 -7.13 10.49 -7.54
CA LEU A 140 -5.71 10.58 -7.94
C LEU A 140 -5.46 11.85 -8.76
N TRP A 141 -6.36 12.23 -9.68
CA TRP A 141 -6.28 13.50 -10.41
C TRP A 141 -6.40 14.70 -9.47
N LEU A 142 -7.30 14.64 -8.48
CA LEU A 142 -7.42 15.69 -7.46
C LEU A 142 -6.14 15.80 -6.64
N ILE A 143 -5.54 14.69 -6.24
CA ILE A 143 -4.25 14.63 -5.53
C ILE A 143 -3.13 15.25 -6.39
N MET A 144 -3.06 14.91 -7.67
CA MET A 144 -2.10 15.51 -8.60
C MET A 144 -2.25 17.03 -8.69
N ARG A 145 -3.48 17.53 -8.62
CA ARG A 145 -3.79 18.98 -8.69
C ARG A 145 -3.49 19.70 -7.38
N VAL A 146 -3.95 19.16 -6.24
CA VAL A 146 -3.97 19.86 -4.94
C VAL A 146 -2.69 19.58 -4.14
N ASN A 147 -2.23 18.34 -4.08
CA ASN A 147 -1.11 17.94 -3.25
C ASN A 147 0.23 17.97 -4.03
N LEU A 148 0.25 17.49 -5.26
CA LEU A 148 1.47 17.44 -6.05
C LEU A 148 1.68 18.71 -6.90
N LEU A 149 0.62 19.49 -7.13
CA LEU A 149 0.67 20.75 -7.91
C LEU A 149 1.26 20.54 -9.31
N SER A 150 1.00 19.40 -9.91
CA SER A 150 1.58 18.96 -11.19
C SER A 150 0.54 18.77 -12.29
N MET A 151 -0.75 19.04 -12.03
CA MET A 151 -1.80 18.77 -13.00
C MET A 151 -1.85 19.86 -14.08
N SER A 152 -1.69 19.46 -15.34
CA SER A 152 -1.88 20.26 -16.55
C SER A 152 -2.66 19.45 -17.57
N LEU A 153 -3.15 20.08 -18.65
CA LEU A 153 -3.82 19.34 -19.72
C LEU A 153 -2.92 18.25 -20.33
N ARG A 154 -1.63 18.53 -20.50
CA ARG A 154 -0.65 17.56 -21.00
C ARG A 154 -0.49 16.37 -20.05
N ASN A 155 -0.38 16.63 -18.75
CA ASN A 155 -0.28 15.58 -17.73
C ASN A 155 -1.59 14.80 -17.61
N PHE A 156 -2.75 15.44 -17.78
CA PHE A 156 -4.03 14.75 -17.80
C PHE A 156 -4.12 13.77 -18.99
N VAL A 157 -3.79 14.20 -20.21
CA VAL A 157 -3.75 13.32 -21.38
C VAL A 157 -2.73 12.19 -21.18
N ALA A 158 -1.54 12.50 -20.64
CA ALA A 158 -0.53 11.50 -20.32
C ALA A 158 -1.05 10.46 -19.31
N SER A 159 -1.84 10.87 -18.31
CA SER A 159 -2.46 9.95 -17.35
C SER A 159 -3.45 8.99 -18.02
N LEU A 160 -4.28 9.49 -18.94
CA LEU A 160 -5.21 8.65 -19.70
C LEU A 160 -4.47 7.63 -20.58
N LEU A 161 -3.43 8.06 -21.28
CA LEU A 161 -2.59 7.17 -22.09
C LEU A 161 -1.90 6.10 -21.22
N GLY A 162 -1.44 6.48 -20.01
CA GLY A 162 -0.85 5.56 -19.05
C GLY A 162 -1.82 4.45 -18.63
N ILE A 163 -3.08 4.82 -18.36
CA ILE A 163 -4.13 3.85 -17.99
C ILE A 163 -4.48 2.94 -19.16
N ILE A 164 -4.60 3.48 -20.37
CA ILE A 164 -5.04 2.73 -21.56
C ILE A 164 -3.99 1.74 -22.03
N LEU A 165 -2.70 2.05 -21.89
CA LEU A 165 -1.61 1.22 -22.45
C LEU A 165 -1.62 -0.23 -21.97
N PRO A 166 -1.77 -0.57 -20.68
CA PRO A 166 -1.89 -1.95 -20.23
C PRO A 166 -3.08 -2.69 -20.86
N TYR A 167 -4.21 -2.00 -21.03
CA TYR A 167 -5.39 -2.57 -21.68
C TYR A 167 -5.18 -2.85 -23.16
N TRP A 168 -4.35 -2.06 -23.85
CA TRP A 168 -3.97 -2.35 -25.23
C TRP A 168 -3.31 -3.73 -25.36
N PHE A 169 -2.33 -4.02 -24.49
CA PHE A 169 -1.66 -5.33 -24.47
C PHE A 169 -2.59 -6.45 -24.02
N TYR A 170 -3.43 -6.16 -23.02
CA TYR A 170 -4.42 -7.13 -22.52
C TYR A 170 -5.43 -7.51 -23.61
N THR A 171 -5.96 -6.53 -24.33
CA THR A 171 -6.90 -6.75 -25.46
C THR A 171 -6.22 -7.53 -26.58
N ALA A 172 -4.98 -7.19 -26.94
CA ALA A 172 -4.22 -7.93 -27.96
C ALA A 172 -4.03 -9.40 -27.55
N TYR A 173 -3.70 -9.65 -26.28
CA TYR A 173 -3.58 -11.02 -25.75
C TYR A 173 -4.91 -11.79 -25.82
N LEU A 174 -6.02 -11.20 -25.44
CA LEU A 174 -7.36 -11.82 -25.52
C LEU A 174 -7.79 -12.07 -26.97
N ALA A 175 -7.49 -11.14 -27.88
CA ALA A 175 -7.76 -11.31 -29.32
C ALA A 175 -7.00 -12.50 -29.89
N MET A 176 -5.74 -12.70 -29.50
CA MET A 176 -4.95 -13.86 -29.90
C MET A 176 -5.53 -15.20 -29.38
N ARG A 177 -6.21 -15.17 -28.24
CA ARG A 177 -6.93 -16.31 -27.66
C ARG A 177 -8.35 -16.51 -28.23
N GLY A 178 -8.87 -15.55 -28.98
CA GLY A 178 -10.25 -15.58 -29.48
C GLY A 178 -11.31 -15.28 -28.41
N ASP A 179 -10.92 -14.72 -27.27
CA ASP A 179 -11.78 -14.49 -26.09
C ASP A 179 -11.91 -13.00 -25.76
N LEU A 180 -12.45 -12.24 -26.71
CA LEU A 180 -12.70 -10.80 -26.50
C LEU A 180 -13.86 -10.53 -25.54
N MET A 181 -14.72 -11.53 -25.26
CA MET A 181 -15.85 -11.35 -24.35
C MET A 181 -15.35 -11.11 -22.91
N THR A 182 -14.29 -11.78 -22.51
CA THR A 182 -13.63 -11.56 -21.22
C THR A 182 -13.23 -10.09 -20.99
N PHE A 183 -12.89 -9.35 -22.05
CA PHE A 183 -12.61 -7.91 -21.94
C PHE A 183 -13.87 -7.10 -21.59
N ILE A 184 -15.00 -7.44 -22.17
CA ILE A 184 -16.28 -6.77 -21.88
C ILE A 184 -16.70 -7.11 -20.46
N ASP A 185 -16.65 -8.40 -20.07
CA ASP A 185 -17.02 -8.88 -18.75
C ASP A 185 -16.18 -8.21 -17.65
N HIS A 186 -14.87 -8.00 -17.88
CA HIS A 186 -13.99 -7.29 -16.99
C HIS A 186 -14.47 -5.86 -16.67
N PHE A 187 -14.94 -5.11 -17.67
CA PHE A 187 -15.51 -3.79 -17.42
C PHE A 187 -16.94 -3.83 -16.87
N CYS A 188 -17.70 -4.89 -17.14
CA CYS A 188 -19.02 -5.08 -16.53
C CYS A 188 -18.92 -5.26 -15.01
N GLU A 189 -17.80 -5.77 -14.49
CA GLU A 189 -17.55 -5.88 -13.04
C GLU A 189 -17.55 -4.51 -12.33
N LEU A 190 -17.29 -3.40 -13.02
CA LEU A 190 -17.42 -2.04 -12.45
C LEU A 190 -18.86 -1.72 -12.02
N ALA A 191 -19.86 -2.32 -12.69
CA ALA A 191 -21.27 -2.12 -12.37
C ALA A 191 -21.81 -3.06 -11.29
N VAL A 192 -20.99 -3.99 -10.82
CA VAL A 192 -21.39 -4.96 -9.78
C VAL A 192 -21.12 -4.38 -8.40
N PHE A 193 -22.20 -3.95 -7.73
CA PHE A 193 -22.13 -3.40 -6.39
C PHE A 193 -22.68 -4.40 -5.36
N GLY A 194 -21.92 -4.65 -4.29
CA GLY A 194 -22.38 -5.40 -3.13
C GLY A 194 -23.26 -4.56 -2.21
N LYS A 195 -23.78 -5.19 -1.16
CA LYS A 195 -24.53 -4.47 -0.13
C LYS A 195 -23.58 -3.59 0.69
N PRO A 196 -23.83 -2.26 0.78
CA PRO A 196 -23.03 -1.38 1.61
C PRO A 196 -23.08 -1.80 3.08
N PHE A 197 -21.95 -1.65 3.79
CA PHE A 197 -21.81 -1.95 5.22
C PHE A 197 -22.09 -3.41 5.64
N ASP A 198 -22.14 -4.33 4.69
CA ASP A 198 -22.32 -5.76 4.99
C ASP A 198 -20.98 -6.40 5.41
N LEU A 199 -20.59 -6.16 6.65
CA LEU A 199 -19.37 -6.74 7.23
C LEU A 199 -19.51 -8.22 7.58
N THR A 200 -20.70 -8.83 7.44
CA THR A 200 -20.94 -10.25 7.74
C THR A 200 -20.19 -11.19 6.80
N ILE A 201 -19.80 -10.70 5.62
CA ILE A 201 -18.99 -11.45 4.66
C ILE A 201 -17.51 -11.57 5.08
N LEU A 202 -17.07 -10.76 6.07
CA LEU A 202 -15.68 -10.76 6.52
C LEU A 202 -15.46 -11.84 7.59
N THR A 203 -14.48 -12.69 7.37
CA THR A 203 -14.03 -13.67 8.35
C THR A 203 -13.34 -12.99 9.55
N PRO A 204 -13.28 -13.62 10.74
CA PRO A 204 -12.66 -13.01 11.92
C PRO A 204 -11.22 -12.55 11.72
N ASN A 205 -10.41 -13.30 10.97
CA ASN A 205 -9.03 -12.91 10.64
C ASN A 205 -8.97 -11.66 9.76
N ARG A 206 -9.92 -11.47 8.81
CA ARG A 206 -10.05 -10.25 8.01
C ARG A 206 -10.39 -9.04 8.87
N ILE A 207 -11.32 -9.23 9.84
CA ILE A 207 -11.71 -8.15 10.76
C ILE A 207 -10.53 -7.75 11.67
N ILE A 208 -9.81 -8.73 12.23
CA ILE A 208 -8.63 -8.47 13.08
C ILE A 208 -7.56 -7.67 12.31
N LEU A 209 -7.27 -8.08 11.08
CA LEU A 209 -6.32 -7.36 10.23
C LEU A 209 -6.80 -5.94 9.92
N LEU A 210 -8.07 -5.77 9.54
CA LEU A 210 -8.65 -4.47 9.24
C LEU A 210 -8.54 -3.53 10.44
N VAL A 211 -8.94 -3.98 11.63
CA VAL A 211 -8.85 -3.20 12.86
C VAL A 211 -7.41 -2.80 13.14
N TYR A 212 -6.46 -3.72 12.98
CA TYR A 212 -5.02 -3.43 13.18
C TYR A 212 -4.53 -2.35 12.21
N VAL A 213 -4.83 -2.47 10.91
CA VAL A 213 -4.40 -1.49 9.88
C VAL A 213 -5.04 -0.12 10.12
N LEU A 214 -6.34 -0.08 10.43
CA LEU A 214 -7.04 1.17 10.73
C LEU A 214 -6.48 1.84 12.00
N LEU A 215 -6.21 1.10 13.07
CA LEU A 215 -5.59 1.64 14.28
C LEU A 215 -4.20 2.21 13.98
N CYS A 216 -3.35 1.50 13.25
CA CYS A 216 -2.04 2.01 12.83
C CYS A 216 -2.17 3.29 11.99
N GLY A 217 -3.10 3.32 11.04
CA GLY A 217 -3.36 4.49 10.21
C GLY A 217 -3.82 5.69 11.02
N LEU A 218 -4.79 5.52 11.91
CA LEU A 218 -5.30 6.58 12.79
C LEU A 218 -4.21 7.13 13.73
N ILE A 219 -3.41 6.26 14.35
CA ILE A 219 -2.27 6.69 15.20
C ILE A 219 -1.29 7.52 14.37
N GLY A 220 -0.95 7.05 13.15
CA GLY A 220 -0.06 7.78 12.25
C GLY A 220 -0.61 9.13 11.84
N ILE A 221 -1.91 9.21 11.48
CA ILE A 221 -2.59 10.46 11.09
C ILE A 221 -2.60 11.46 12.25
N ILE A 222 -3.04 11.04 13.45
CA ILE A 222 -3.11 11.92 14.63
C ILE A 222 -1.72 12.47 14.94
N HIS A 223 -0.71 11.62 14.97
CA HIS A 223 0.67 12.04 15.21
C HIS A 223 1.16 13.03 14.14
N PHE A 224 0.91 12.73 12.86
CA PHE A 224 1.34 13.61 11.77
C PHE A 224 0.65 14.99 11.86
N LEU A 225 -0.64 15.05 12.14
CA LEU A 225 -1.39 16.30 12.27
C LEU A 225 -0.86 17.17 13.43
N ASP A 226 -0.42 16.54 14.51
CA ASP A 226 0.20 17.23 15.66
C ASP A 226 1.59 17.78 15.30
N GLN A 227 2.42 16.97 14.63
CA GLN A 227 3.83 17.28 14.35
C GLN A 227 4.08 17.96 12.99
N LYS A 228 3.08 18.10 12.13
CA LYS A 228 3.23 18.59 10.75
C LYS A 228 3.96 19.92 10.58
N ARG A 229 3.92 20.79 11.60
CA ARG A 229 4.59 22.11 11.56
C ARG A 229 6.12 21.99 11.48
N SER A 230 6.67 20.89 11.95
CA SER A 230 8.10 20.64 11.97
C SER A 230 8.64 20.05 10.67
N ASP A 231 7.76 19.61 9.76
CA ASP A 231 8.13 19.02 8.47
C ASP A 231 8.17 20.05 7.36
N SER A 232 8.94 19.77 6.30
CA SER A 232 8.99 20.60 5.08
C SER A 232 7.61 20.67 4.42
N ILE A 233 7.33 21.72 3.66
CA ILE A 233 6.07 21.87 2.92
C ILE A 233 5.85 20.68 1.97
N ARG A 234 6.91 20.25 1.26
CA ARG A 234 6.89 19.09 0.36
C ARG A 234 6.50 17.82 1.10
N THR A 235 7.15 17.52 2.23
CA THR A 235 6.85 16.34 3.04
C THR A 235 5.41 16.36 3.55
N ARG A 236 4.94 17.53 3.99
CA ARG A 236 3.54 17.69 4.44
C ARG A 236 2.53 17.34 3.36
N LEU A 237 2.75 17.79 2.13
CA LEU A 237 1.87 17.50 1.01
C LEU A 237 1.89 16.01 0.64
N PHE A 238 3.05 15.35 0.71
CA PHE A 238 3.15 13.91 0.48
C PHE A 238 2.42 13.09 1.55
N TYR A 239 2.53 13.46 2.83
CA TYR A 239 1.75 12.79 3.88
C TYR A 239 0.24 13.00 3.73
N GLN A 240 -0.20 14.17 3.24
CA GLN A 240 -1.61 14.39 2.92
C GLN A 240 -2.09 13.45 1.81
N VAL A 241 -1.24 13.09 0.82
CA VAL A 241 -1.58 12.08 -0.18
C VAL A 241 -1.89 10.73 0.49
N PHE A 242 -1.01 10.26 1.39
CA PHE A 242 -1.25 9.00 2.11
C PHE A 242 -2.52 9.05 2.97
N ILE A 243 -2.78 10.17 3.65
CA ILE A 243 -4.01 10.36 4.44
C ILE A 243 -5.24 10.32 3.54
N ASN A 244 -5.24 11.03 2.42
CA ASN A 244 -6.37 11.08 1.50
C ASN A 244 -6.68 9.67 0.95
N ILE A 245 -5.65 8.93 0.49
CA ILE A 245 -5.85 7.57 -0.02
C ILE A 245 -6.31 6.62 1.10
N PHE A 246 -5.78 6.75 2.33
CA PHE A 246 -6.25 5.98 3.48
C PHE A 246 -7.74 6.20 3.76
N LEU A 247 -8.20 7.46 3.77
CA LEU A 247 -9.60 7.79 4.00
C LEU A 247 -10.51 7.29 2.87
N ILE A 248 -10.09 7.48 1.61
CA ILE A 248 -10.85 7.03 0.44
C ILE A 248 -10.95 5.50 0.42
N ALA A 249 -9.85 4.79 0.63
CA ALA A 249 -9.83 3.33 0.67
C ALA A 249 -10.65 2.78 1.84
N THR A 250 -10.61 3.44 3.01
CA THR A 250 -11.45 3.10 4.17
C THR A 250 -12.93 3.27 3.84
N ALA A 251 -13.32 4.41 3.27
CA ALA A 251 -14.70 4.67 2.86
C ALA A 251 -15.17 3.65 1.81
N PHE A 252 -14.32 3.35 0.82
CA PHE A 252 -14.65 2.37 -0.21
C PHE A 252 -14.81 0.97 0.39
N LEU A 253 -13.96 0.57 1.33
CA LEU A 253 -14.06 -0.74 1.99
C LEU A 253 -15.37 -0.89 2.78
N PHE A 254 -15.82 0.15 3.47
CA PHE A 254 -17.12 0.10 4.17
C PHE A 254 -18.31 0.14 3.21
N LEU A 255 -18.20 0.84 2.08
CA LEU A 255 -19.25 0.88 1.06
C LEU A 255 -19.32 -0.43 0.26
N GLN A 256 -18.18 -1.09 0.01
CA GLN A 256 -18.07 -2.30 -0.81
C GLN A 256 -17.14 -3.33 -0.16
N PRO A 257 -17.57 -4.00 0.93
CA PRO A 257 -16.75 -4.96 1.67
C PRO A 257 -16.32 -6.18 0.84
N GLN A 258 -17.02 -6.48 -0.26
CA GLN A 258 -16.67 -7.55 -1.18
C GLN A 258 -15.27 -7.40 -1.81
N HIS A 259 -14.78 -6.17 -1.93
CA HIS A 259 -13.45 -5.86 -2.47
C HIS A 259 -12.36 -5.78 -1.38
N TYR A 260 -12.58 -6.42 -0.24
CA TYR A 260 -11.68 -6.39 0.90
C TYR A 260 -10.24 -6.72 0.51
N ASP A 261 -10.03 -7.79 -0.28
CA ASP A 261 -8.71 -8.35 -0.57
C ASP A 261 -7.79 -7.36 -1.31
N ALA A 262 -8.35 -6.57 -2.21
CA ALA A 262 -7.61 -5.50 -2.89
C ALA A 262 -7.48 -4.24 -2.03
N LEU A 263 -8.57 -3.82 -1.37
CA LEU A 263 -8.61 -2.58 -0.59
C LEU A 263 -7.71 -2.62 0.64
N ILE A 264 -7.55 -3.77 1.29
CA ILE A 264 -6.62 -3.92 2.40
C ILE A 264 -5.17 -3.68 1.93
N GLY A 265 -4.84 -4.07 0.69
CA GLY A 265 -3.54 -3.76 0.07
C GLY A 265 -3.32 -2.26 -0.08
N VAL A 266 -4.31 -1.51 -0.57
CA VAL A 266 -4.25 -0.04 -0.67
C VAL A 266 -4.08 0.60 0.71
N LEU A 267 -4.84 0.12 1.71
CA LEU A 267 -4.74 0.59 3.09
C LEU A 267 -3.36 0.35 3.69
N ILE A 268 -2.76 -0.83 3.47
CA ILE A 268 -1.40 -1.14 3.92
C ILE A 268 -0.38 -0.17 3.31
N VAL A 269 -0.46 0.06 2.00
CA VAL A 269 0.46 0.98 1.29
C VAL A 269 0.34 2.41 1.83
N ALA A 270 -0.87 2.89 2.10
CA ALA A 270 -1.10 4.23 2.63
C ALA A 270 -0.70 4.35 4.12
N THR A 271 -0.95 3.30 4.92
CA THR A 271 -0.70 3.30 6.37
C THR A 271 0.78 3.18 6.71
N ALA A 272 1.55 2.43 5.92
CA ALA A 272 2.96 2.16 6.22
C ALA A 272 3.81 3.43 6.41
N PRO A 273 3.76 4.47 5.55
CA PRO A 273 4.47 5.71 5.78
C PRO A 273 3.97 6.48 7.01
N LEU A 274 2.64 6.46 7.27
CA LEU A 274 2.02 7.16 8.39
C LEU A 274 2.50 6.63 9.74
N ILE A 275 2.46 5.32 9.94
CA ILE A 275 2.93 4.69 11.18
C ILE A 275 4.45 4.72 11.31
N ALA A 276 5.19 4.66 10.18
CA ALA A 276 6.64 4.79 10.16
C ALA A 276 7.09 6.17 10.65
N HIS A 277 6.39 7.23 10.27
CA HIS A 277 6.62 8.60 10.76
C HIS A 277 6.46 8.68 12.29
N PHE A 278 5.38 8.09 12.82
CA PHE A 278 5.18 7.99 14.25
C PHE A 278 6.33 7.24 14.94
N PHE A 279 6.74 6.09 14.41
CA PHE A 279 7.81 5.29 15.01
C PHE A 279 9.18 5.98 14.95
N ALA A 280 9.47 6.73 13.91
CA ALA A 280 10.77 7.34 13.73
C ALA A 280 10.93 8.69 14.47
N GLN A 281 9.86 9.47 14.60
CA GLN A 281 9.95 10.85 15.07
C GLN A 281 9.50 11.04 16.52
N THR A 282 9.07 9.99 17.22
CA THR A 282 8.67 10.08 18.61
C THR A 282 9.72 9.59 19.59
N HIS A 283 9.81 10.27 20.76
CA HIS A 283 10.82 9.98 21.79
C HIS A 283 10.19 9.80 23.18
N GLY A 284 8.85 9.69 23.29
CA GLY A 284 8.10 9.56 24.53
C GLY A 284 8.24 8.19 25.22
N ARG A 285 7.92 8.09 26.54
CA ARG A 285 7.77 6.78 27.20
C ARG A 285 6.55 6.04 26.67
N ILE A 286 5.44 6.75 26.51
CA ILE A 286 4.17 6.22 26.00
C ILE A 286 4.36 5.71 24.56
N THR A 287 5.00 6.50 23.68
CA THR A 287 5.23 6.12 22.29
C THR A 287 6.11 4.88 22.14
N ASN A 288 7.11 4.71 23.03
CA ASN A 288 7.92 3.49 23.08
C ASN A 288 7.11 2.26 23.54
N TRP A 289 6.12 2.42 24.42
CA TRP A 289 5.20 1.34 24.78
C TRP A 289 4.25 1.02 23.61
N MET A 290 3.69 2.04 22.97
CA MET A 290 2.85 1.86 21.77
C MET A 290 3.61 1.14 20.66
N PHE A 291 4.88 1.51 20.41
CA PHE A 291 5.74 0.81 19.45
C PHE A 291 5.86 -0.69 19.78
N LYS A 292 6.13 -1.03 21.05
CA LYS A 292 6.24 -2.43 21.47
C LYS A 292 4.92 -3.19 21.29
N ILE A 293 3.81 -2.59 21.74
CA ILE A 293 2.48 -3.21 21.63
C ILE A 293 2.14 -3.47 20.16
N LEU A 294 2.28 -2.47 19.28
CA LEU A 294 1.99 -2.61 17.86
C LEU A 294 2.92 -3.62 17.16
N SER A 295 4.20 -3.68 17.55
CA SER A 295 5.13 -4.66 16.98
C SER A 295 4.81 -6.08 17.44
N VAL A 296 4.50 -6.27 18.72
CA VAL A 296 4.12 -7.58 19.26
C VAL A 296 2.77 -8.03 18.67
N SER A 297 1.79 -7.13 18.56
CA SER A 297 0.50 -7.49 17.94
C SER A 297 0.65 -7.84 16.47
N ALA A 298 1.53 -7.18 15.71
CA ALA A 298 1.84 -7.56 14.33
C ALA A 298 2.36 -9.01 14.25
N ILE A 299 3.31 -9.38 15.12
CA ILE A 299 3.87 -10.73 15.16
C ILE A 299 2.78 -11.74 15.52
N LEU A 300 1.97 -11.47 16.55
CA LEU A 300 0.91 -12.37 16.99
C LEU A 300 -0.16 -12.58 15.89
N ILE A 301 -0.58 -11.51 15.21
CA ILE A 301 -1.56 -11.59 14.11
C ILE A 301 -0.94 -12.36 12.93
N THR A 302 0.35 -12.14 12.61
CA THR A 302 1.03 -12.88 11.55
C THR A 302 1.07 -14.39 11.87
N LEU A 303 1.44 -14.76 13.10
CA LEU A 303 1.46 -16.16 13.53
C LEU A 303 0.05 -16.79 13.52
N TYR A 304 -0.95 -16.06 13.97
CA TYR A 304 -2.36 -16.49 13.92
C TYR A 304 -2.82 -16.74 12.48
N ASN A 305 -2.55 -15.79 11.57
CA ASN A 305 -2.91 -15.93 10.17
C ASN A 305 -2.13 -17.04 9.47
N LEU A 306 -0.85 -17.23 9.81
CA LEU A 306 -0.04 -18.32 9.29
C LEU A 306 -0.60 -19.67 9.77
N TRP A 307 -0.95 -19.77 11.06
CA TRP A 307 -1.56 -20.98 11.61
C TRP A 307 -2.87 -21.33 10.90
N ILE A 308 -3.78 -20.37 10.71
CA ILE A 308 -5.02 -20.58 9.95
C ILE A 308 -4.69 -21.05 8.54
N PHE A 309 -3.80 -20.33 7.84
CA PHE A 309 -3.42 -20.65 6.46
C PHE A 309 -2.94 -22.09 6.30
N LEU A 310 -2.10 -22.57 7.21
CA LEU A 310 -1.56 -23.93 7.18
C LEU A 310 -2.62 -25.00 7.49
N HIS A 311 -3.69 -24.69 8.27
CA HIS A 311 -4.72 -25.64 8.67
C HIS A 311 -5.99 -25.61 7.81
N THR A 312 -6.26 -24.52 7.07
CA THR A 312 -7.45 -24.39 6.21
C THR A 312 -7.23 -24.85 4.77
N SER A 313 -6.01 -25.18 4.40
CA SER A 313 -5.65 -25.63 3.06
C SER A 313 -5.65 -27.17 2.91
N PHE A 314 -6.32 -27.88 3.83
CA PHE A 314 -6.60 -29.32 3.74
C PHE A 314 -8.05 -29.59 3.42
#